data_53e0e55ebc26d92a6d008fbd0f53f995
#
_entry.id   53e0e55ebc26d92a6d008fbd0f53f995
#
_cell.length_a   1.000
_cell.length_b   1.000
_cell.length_c   1.000
_cell.angle_alpha   90.00
_cell.angle_beta   90.00
_cell.angle_gamma   90.00
#
_symmetry.space_group_name_H-M   'P 1'
#
loop_
_entity.id
_entity.type
_entity.pdbx_description
1 polymer ?
#
loop_
_entity_poly.entity_id
_entity_poly.type
_entity_poly.pdbx_seq_one_letter_code
_entity_poly.pdbx_strand_id
1 'polypeptide(L)'
;AMLAPEPVISYPPELPVSAARDEIARAIRDHQVVIVAGATGSGKTTQLPKILLELGRGVRGRIGHTQPRRLAARTVAERIAEEIGSPLGETVGWKVRFTDEVGDKTLVKLMTDGVLLAEVQRDRMLRQYDTIIIDEAHERSLNIDFLLGYLARLLPRRPDLKLVITSATIDVDRIAKHFSGHSQHQDGHSGGDDGDGAQVPVVEVSGRTYPVEVRYRPVIDPDDPEADPDRDQT
;
A
#
# COMPACT_ATOMS: atom_id res chain seq x y z
N ALA A 1 17.90 -21.75 -24.54
CA ALA A 1 17.07 -20.62 -24.09
C ALA A 1 17.89 -19.81 -23.10
N MET A 2 18.36 -18.63 -23.50
CA MET A 2 18.99 -17.70 -22.55
C MET A 2 17.88 -17.23 -21.59
N LEU A 3 18.05 -17.53 -20.30
CA LEU A 3 17.24 -16.94 -19.25
C LEU A 3 17.41 -15.41 -19.33
N ALA A 4 16.30 -14.69 -19.39
CA ALA A 4 16.37 -13.25 -19.27
C ALA A 4 17.09 -12.92 -17.95
N PRO A 5 17.99 -11.92 -17.93
CA PRO A 5 18.67 -11.56 -16.70
C PRO A 5 17.62 -11.22 -15.63
N GLU A 6 17.82 -11.75 -14.42
CA GLU A 6 16.96 -11.38 -13.28
C GLU A 6 17.02 -9.86 -13.09
N PRO A 7 15.89 -9.19 -12.85
CA PRO A 7 15.87 -7.76 -12.67
C PRO A 7 16.74 -7.38 -11.46
N VAL A 8 17.76 -6.56 -11.70
CA VAL A 8 18.61 -6.06 -10.63
C VAL A 8 17.88 -4.93 -9.92
N ILE A 9 17.34 -5.21 -8.76
CA ILE A 9 16.63 -4.21 -7.95
C ILE A 9 17.67 -3.39 -7.18
N SER A 10 17.72 -2.09 -7.45
CA SER A 10 18.53 -1.12 -6.74
C SER A 10 17.67 0.03 -6.22
N TYR A 11 18.13 0.69 -5.17
CA TYR A 11 17.42 1.79 -4.54
C TYR A 11 18.29 3.04 -4.56
N PRO A 12 17.80 4.15 -5.14
CA PRO A 12 18.51 5.42 -5.09
C PRO A 12 18.72 5.86 -3.65
N PRO A 13 19.98 6.05 -3.18
CA PRO A 13 20.27 6.34 -1.78
C PRO A 13 19.79 7.73 -1.33
N GLU A 14 19.58 8.63 -2.29
CA GLU A 14 19.07 9.98 -2.05
C GLU A 14 17.57 10.02 -1.70
N LEU A 15 16.82 8.96 -1.99
CA LEU A 15 15.40 8.90 -1.70
C LEU A 15 15.15 8.51 -0.24
N PRO A 16 14.36 9.28 0.51
CA PRO A 16 14.03 8.98 1.91
C PRO A 16 13.47 7.57 2.14
N VAL A 17 12.66 7.07 1.20
CA VAL A 17 12.08 5.72 1.28
C VAL A 17 13.14 4.62 1.22
N SER A 18 14.29 4.86 0.58
CA SER A 18 15.38 3.89 0.49
C SER A 18 16.00 3.61 1.86
N ALA A 19 16.10 4.61 2.71
CA ALA A 19 16.57 4.45 4.09
C ALA A 19 15.60 3.64 4.96
N ALA A 20 14.29 3.72 4.68
CA ALA A 20 13.24 3.00 5.40
C ALA A 20 12.91 1.62 4.79
N ARG A 21 13.62 1.19 3.75
CA ARG A 21 13.32 -0.03 2.99
C ARG A 21 13.13 -1.27 3.86
N ASP A 22 14.08 -1.55 4.74
CA ASP A 22 14.07 -2.77 5.55
C ASP A 22 12.91 -2.78 6.56
N GLU A 23 12.55 -1.61 7.06
CA GLU A 23 11.44 -1.43 7.98
C GLU A 23 10.09 -1.60 7.25
N ILE A 24 9.95 -0.98 6.09
CA ILE A 24 8.77 -1.16 5.23
C ILE A 24 8.61 -2.64 4.86
N ALA A 25 9.70 -3.30 4.45
CA ALA A 25 9.68 -4.72 4.11
C ALA A 25 9.26 -5.61 5.28
N ARG A 26 9.74 -5.31 6.50
CA ARG A 26 9.34 -6.02 7.71
C ARG A 26 7.85 -5.80 8.02
N ALA A 27 7.39 -4.57 7.99
CA ALA A 27 5.99 -4.25 8.23
C ALA A 27 5.07 -4.99 7.25
N ILE A 28 5.41 -5.02 5.96
CA ILE A 28 4.63 -5.73 4.93
C ILE A 28 4.63 -7.25 5.14
N ARG A 29 5.74 -7.84 5.59
CA ARG A 29 5.79 -9.27 5.91
C ARG A 29 4.84 -9.62 7.06
N ASP A 30 4.89 -8.83 8.11
CA ASP A 30 4.25 -9.14 9.38
C ASP A 30 2.76 -8.76 9.41
N HIS A 31 2.33 -7.81 8.57
CA HIS A 31 0.97 -7.28 8.59
C HIS A 31 0.29 -7.36 7.22
N GLN A 32 -1.03 -7.49 7.23
CA GLN A 32 -1.84 -7.51 6.01
C GLN A 32 -2.03 -6.12 5.41
N VAL A 33 -2.14 -5.11 6.25
CA VAL A 33 -2.29 -3.70 5.88
C VAL A 33 -1.13 -2.89 6.45
N VAL A 34 -0.49 -2.09 5.61
CA VAL A 34 0.61 -1.18 6.00
C VAL A 34 0.36 0.19 5.41
N ILE A 35 0.54 1.22 6.21
CA ILE A 35 0.50 2.61 5.75
C ILE A 35 1.93 3.15 5.68
N VAL A 36 2.30 3.71 4.54
CA VAL A 36 3.59 4.39 4.35
C VAL A 36 3.32 5.88 4.18
N ALA A 37 3.66 6.64 5.20
CA ALA A 37 3.44 8.07 5.26
C ALA A 37 4.72 8.86 4.93
N GLY A 38 4.59 9.96 4.23
CA GLY A 38 5.72 10.82 3.91
C GLY A 38 5.41 11.87 2.86
N ALA A 39 6.24 12.89 2.79
CA ALA A 39 6.08 13.96 1.82
C ALA A 39 6.11 13.45 0.37
N THR A 40 5.50 14.22 -0.53
CA THR A 40 5.64 14.02 -1.98
C THR A 40 7.12 14.11 -2.36
N GLY A 41 7.57 13.24 -3.25
CA GLY A 41 8.98 13.17 -3.65
C GLY A 41 9.87 12.32 -2.75
N SER A 42 9.35 11.69 -1.69
CA SER A 42 10.11 10.77 -0.83
C SER A 42 10.44 9.43 -1.48
N GLY A 43 9.95 9.17 -2.70
CA GLY A 43 10.20 7.96 -3.47
C GLY A 43 9.21 6.81 -3.24
N LYS A 44 8.16 7.00 -2.43
CA LYS A 44 7.18 5.94 -2.13
C LYS A 44 6.62 5.29 -3.40
N THR A 45 6.14 6.09 -4.31
CA THR A 45 5.46 5.65 -5.54
C THR A 45 6.32 4.73 -6.41
N THR A 46 7.60 5.05 -6.58
CA THR A 46 8.49 4.28 -7.46
C THR A 46 9.20 3.13 -6.75
N GLN A 47 9.47 3.26 -5.45
CA GLN A 47 10.28 2.27 -4.74
C GLN A 47 9.45 1.17 -4.05
N LEU A 48 8.22 1.44 -3.61
CA LEU A 48 7.35 0.43 -3.00
C LEU A 48 7.13 -0.81 -3.88
N PRO A 49 6.84 -0.69 -5.19
CA PRO A 49 6.73 -1.85 -6.05
C PRO A 49 7.99 -2.71 -6.09
N LYS A 50 9.17 -2.10 -6.02
CA LYS A 50 10.45 -2.82 -5.99
C LYS A 50 10.65 -3.58 -4.68
N ILE A 51 10.30 -2.97 -3.55
CA ILE A 51 10.32 -3.64 -2.24
C ILE A 51 9.39 -4.85 -2.23
N LEU A 52 8.20 -4.72 -2.81
CA LEU A 52 7.24 -5.82 -2.92
C LEU A 52 7.76 -6.95 -3.81
N LEU A 53 8.40 -6.63 -4.93
CA LEU A 53 9.03 -7.65 -5.81
C LEU A 53 10.13 -8.41 -5.07
N GLU A 54 10.99 -7.74 -4.29
CA GLU A 54 12.00 -8.39 -3.45
C GLU A 54 11.39 -9.30 -2.38
N LEU A 55 10.21 -8.98 -1.88
CA LEU A 55 9.44 -9.82 -0.96
C LEU A 55 8.76 -11.01 -1.64
N GLY A 56 8.94 -11.19 -2.95
CA GLY A 56 8.30 -12.25 -3.72
C GLY A 56 6.83 -12.00 -4.02
N ARG A 57 6.34 -10.76 -3.87
CA ARG A 57 4.98 -10.39 -4.28
C ARG A 57 4.94 -10.22 -5.81
N GLY A 58 3.77 -10.35 -6.36
CA GLY A 58 3.58 -10.29 -7.81
C GLY A 58 3.70 -11.64 -8.53
N VAL A 59 4.11 -12.72 -7.83
CA VAL A 59 4.34 -14.06 -8.40
C VAL A 59 3.07 -14.92 -8.35
N ARG A 60 2.31 -14.87 -7.25
CA ARG A 60 1.04 -15.62 -7.09
C ARG A 60 -0.16 -14.88 -7.62
N GLY A 61 -0.04 -13.62 -7.81
CA GLY A 61 -0.97 -12.67 -8.36
C GLY A 61 -0.19 -11.40 -8.64
N ARG A 62 -0.75 -10.45 -9.36
CA ARG A 62 -0.07 -9.19 -9.66
C ARG A 62 -0.03 -8.26 -8.46
N ILE A 63 0.92 -7.33 -8.47
CA ILE A 63 0.90 -6.13 -7.65
C ILE A 63 0.09 -5.09 -8.41
N GLY A 64 -1.10 -4.74 -7.91
CA GLY A 64 -1.89 -3.64 -8.46
C GLY A 64 -1.48 -2.33 -7.78
N HIS A 65 -1.17 -1.29 -8.55
CA HIS A 65 -0.72 -0.01 -8.03
C HIS A 65 -1.59 1.11 -8.61
N THR A 66 -2.42 1.71 -7.79
CA THR A 66 -3.31 2.77 -8.25
C THR A 66 -2.64 4.14 -8.24
N GLN A 67 -3.05 4.97 -9.18
CA GLN A 67 -2.67 6.37 -9.28
C GLN A 67 -3.91 7.22 -9.51
N PRO A 68 -4.01 8.42 -8.92
CA PRO A 68 -5.19 9.26 -9.11
C PRO A 68 -5.35 9.77 -10.54
N ARG A 69 -4.25 9.89 -11.29
CA ARG A 69 -4.25 10.48 -12.63
C ARG A 69 -3.68 9.54 -13.69
N ARG A 70 -4.29 9.55 -14.88
CA ARG A 70 -3.89 8.68 -16.01
C ARG A 70 -2.43 8.88 -16.42
N LEU A 71 -1.99 10.14 -16.51
CA LEU A 71 -0.61 10.45 -16.88
C LEU A 71 0.37 9.91 -15.84
N ALA A 72 0.05 10.05 -14.55
CA ALA A 72 0.87 9.50 -13.48
C ALA A 72 1.01 7.98 -13.58
N ALA A 73 -0.07 7.24 -13.85
CA ALA A 73 -0.01 5.79 -13.99
C ALA A 73 1.00 5.35 -15.06
N ARG A 74 1.01 6.02 -16.21
CA ARG A 74 1.96 5.73 -17.29
C ARG A 74 3.39 6.13 -16.90
N THR A 75 3.59 7.38 -16.48
CA THR A 75 4.94 7.89 -16.16
C THR A 75 5.60 7.12 -15.02
N VAL A 76 4.83 6.72 -14.00
CA VAL A 76 5.33 5.89 -12.91
C VAL A 76 5.71 4.50 -13.41
N ALA A 77 4.90 3.89 -14.29
CA ALA A 77 5.21 2.60 -14.88
C ALA A 77 6.51 2.65 -15.71
N GLU A 78 6.66 3.68 -16.56
CA GLU A 78 7.87 3.92 -17.34
C GLU A 78 9.10 4.04 -16.43
N ARG A 79 8.98 4.81 -15.34
CA ARG A 79 10.07 5.03 -14.39
C ARG A 79 10.47 3.76 -13.65
N ILE A 80 9.50 2.97 -13.17
CA ILE A 80 9.79 1.71 -12.48
C ILE A 80 10.43 0.72 -13.46
N ALA A 81 9.90 0.60 -14.68
CA ALA A 81 10.45 -0.28 -15.72
C ALA A 81 11.91 0.07 -16.04
N GLU A 82 12.21 1.37 -16.20
CA GLU A 82 13.57 1.87 -16.41
C GLU A 82 14.50 1.48 -15.25
N GLU A 83 14.08 1.71 -14.01
CA GLU A 83 14.89 1.44 -12.81
C GLU A 83 15.18 -0.05 -12.59
N ILE A 84 14.28 -0.95 -13.01
CA ILE A 84 14.51 -2.41 -12.93
C ILE A 84 15.12 -3.00 -14.19
N GLY A 85 15.37 -2.18 -15.22
CA GLY A 85 15.96 -2.61 -16.48
C GLY A 85 15.06 -3.52 -17.31
N SER A 86 13.74 -3.40 -17.21
CA SER A 86 12.76 -4.19 -17.95
C SER A 86 12.01 -3.32 -18.98
N PRO A 87 11.76 -3.82 -20.19
CA PRO A 87 10.88 -3.12 -21.12
C PRO A 87 9.48 -2.90 -20.51
N LEU A 88 8.87 -1.74 -20.79
CA LEU A 88 7.50 -1.47 -20.41
C LEU A 88 6.55 -2.48 -21.07
N GLY A 89 5.56 -2.97 -20.31
CA GLY A 89 4.64 -4.01 -20.75
C GLY A 89 5.10 -5.44 -20.40
N GLU A 90 6.35 -5.64 -20.02
CA GLU A 90 6.85 -6.92 -19.51
C GLU A 90 6.63 -7.01 -17.98
N THR A 91 7.69 -6.85 -17.17
CA THR A 91 7.59 -6.93 -15.69
C THR A 91 6.67 -5.85 -15.13
N VAL A 92 6.70 -4.66 -15.71
CA VAL A 92 5.83 -3.52 -15.33
C VAL A 92 4.96 -3.14 -16.50
N GLY A 93 3.66 -3.17 -16.29
CA GLY A 93 2.66 -2.71 -17.24
C GLY A 93 1.76 -1.63 -16.64
N TRP A 94 0.93 -1.05 -17.47
CA TRP A 94 -0.03 -0.03 -17.03
C TRP A 94 -1.34 -0.13 -17.78
N LYS A 95 -2.41 0.29 -17.12
CA LYS A 95 -3.77 0.29 -17.67
C LYS A 95 -4.54 1.53 -17.27
N VAL A 96 -5.10 2.18 -18.26
CA VAL A 96 -6.08 3.26 -18.08
C VAL A 96 -7.30 2.98 -18.95
N ARG A 97 -8.31 3.83 -18.87
CA ARG A 97 -9.65 3.55 -19.44
C ARG A 97 -9.68 3.00 -20.88
N PHE A 98 -8.76 3.44 -21.75
CA PHE A 98 -8.75 3.06 -23.19
C PHE A 98 -7.40 2.52 -23.66
N THR A 99 -6.47 2.31 -22.76
CA THR A 99 -5.13 1.80 -23.09
C THR A 99 -4.74 0.74 -22.08
N ASP A 100 -4.23 -0.36 -22.60
CA ASP A 100 -3.79 -1.51 -21.81
C ASP A 100 -2.44 -2.00 -22.36
N GLU A 101 -1.40 -1.87 -21.57
CA GLU A 101 -0.06 -2.41 -21.83
C GLU A 101 0.33 -3.37 -20.71
N VAL A 102 -0.47 -4.42 -20.54
CA VAL A 102 -0.29 -5.45 -19.53
C VAL A 102 -0.21 -6.80 -20.22
N GLY A 103 0.91 -7.48 -20.08
CA GLY A 103 1.13 -8.83 -20.64
C GLY A 103 1.04 -9.93 -19.59
N ASP A 104 1.21 -11.17 -20.02
CA ASP A 104 1.20 -12.35 -19.13
C ASP A 104 2.35 -12.36 -18.14
N LYS A 105 3.47 -11.72 -18.48
CA LYS A 105 4.66 -11.60 -17.64
C LYS A 105 4.60 -10.42 -16.67
N THR A 106 3.56 -9.60 -16.73
CA THR A 106 3.45 -8.39 -15.90
C THR A 106 3.21 -8.76 -14.44
N LEU A 107 4.13 -8.38 -13.60
CA LEU A 107 4.08 -8.55 -12.14
C LEU A 107 3.52 -7.30 -11.44
N VAL A 108 3.87 -6.12 -11.96
CA VAL A 108 3.41 -4.83 -11.43
C VAL A 108 2.52 -4.15 -12.47
N LYS A 109 1.29 -3.88 -12.08
CA LYS A 109 0.30 -3.22 -12.95
C LYS A 109 -0.09 -1.88 -12.36
N LEU A 110 0.37 -0.81 -13.01
CA LEU A 110 -0.06 0.56 -12.72
C LEU A 110 -1.43 0.82 -13.33
N MET A 111 -2.31 1.49 -12.61
CA MET A 111 -3.66 1.80 -13.09
C MET A 111 -4.22 3.03 -12.38
N THR A 112 -5.28 3.60 -12.92
CA THR A 112 -6.04 4.61 -12.17
C THR A 112 -6.98 3.95 -11.16
N ASP A 113 -7.36 4.70 -10.12
CA ASP A 113 -8.35 4.26 -9.13
C ASP A 113 -9.65 3.78 -9.79
N GLY A 114 -10.08 4.48 -10.85
CA GLY A 114 -11.28 4.11 -11.61
C GLY A 114 -11.16 2.78 -12.36
N VAL A 115 -9.95 2.37 -12.77
CA VAL A 115 -9.72 1.06 -13.39
C VAL A 115 -9.86 -0.04 -12.33
N LEU A 116 -9.23 0.12 -11.15
CA LEU A 116 -9.39 -0.85 -10.08
C LEU A 116 -10.85 -0.96 -9.64
N LEU A 117 -11.57 0.15 -9.55
CA LEU A 117 -12.98 0.16 -9.22
C LEU A 117 -13.82 -0.63 -10.24
N ALA A 118 -13.53 -0.50 -11.55
CA ALA A 118 -14.20 -1.28 -12.58
C ALA A 118 -13.85 -2.78 -12.49
N GLU A 119 -12.64 -3.12 -12.07
CA GLU A 119 -12.24 -4.52 -11.87
C GLU A 119 -12.92 -5.15 -10.65
N VAL A 120 -13.13 -4.41 -9.57
CA VAL A 120 -13.95 -4.85 -8.42
C VAL A 120 -15.36 -5.27 -8.85
N GLN A 121 -15.96 -4.58 -9.83
CA GLN A 121 -17.30 -4.93 -10.32
C GLN A 121 -17.31 -6.27 -11.08
N ARG A 122 -16.20 -6.63 -11.74
CA ARG A 122 -16.06 -7.87 -12.52
C ARG A 122 -15.58 -9.05 -11.67
N ASP A 123 -14.63 -8.81 -10.77
CA ASP A 123 -14.12 -9.79 -9.82
C ASP A 123 -14.08 -9.19 -8.41
N ARG A 124 -15.12 -9.48 -7.66
CA ARG A 124 -15.28 -9.00 -6.28
C ARG A 124 -14.20 -9.49 -5.34
N MET A 125 -13.51 -10.57 -5.68
CA MET A 125 -12.43 -11.10 -4.86
C MET A 125 -11.05 -10.60 -5.28
N LEU A 126 -10.95 -9.84 -6.40
CA LEU A 126 -9.69 -9.32 -6.95
C LEU A 126 -8.60 -10.41 -7.04
N ARG A 127 -8.98 -11.61 -7.52
CA ARG A 127 -8.13 -12.81 -7.53
C ARG A 127 -6.85 -12.66 -8.34
N GLN A 128 -6.83 -11.73 -9.30
CA GLN A 128 -5.64 -11.44 -10.10
C GLN A 128 -4.53 -10.75 -9.31
N TYR A 129 -4.81 -10.27 -8.09
CA TYR A 129 -3.85 -9.55 -7.26
C TYR A 129 -3.47 -10.35 -6.01
N ASP A 130 -2.20 -10.31 -5.66
CA ASP A 130 -1.68 -10.74 -4.36
C ASP A 130 -1.33 -9.54 -3.46
N THR A 131 -1.16 -8.38 -4.06
CA THR A 131 -0.87 -7.12 -3.37
C THR A 131 -1.53 -5.96 -4.09
N ILE A 132 -2.08 -5.00 -3.33
CA ILE A 132 -2.62 -3.75 -3.85
C ILE A 132 -1.93 -2.58 -3.15
N ILE A 133 -1.49 -1.61 -3.92
CA ILE A 133 -1.02 -0.30 -3.44
C ILE A 133 -2.09 0.74 -3.80
N ILE A 134 -2.64 1.39 -2.79
CA ILE A 134 -3.45 2.60 -2.97
C ILE A 134 -2.53 3.79 -2.73
N ASP A 135 -2.13 4.45 -3.81
CA ASP A 135 -1.18 5.55 -3.75
C ASP A 135 -1.89 6.90 -3.63
N GLU A 136 -1.25 7.84 -2.93
CA GLU A 136 -1.76 9.20 -2.72
C GLU A 136 -3.16 9.23 -2.07
N ALA A 137 -3.41 8.38 -1.08
CA ALA A 137 -4.72 8.24 -0.44
C ALA A 137 -5.24 9.53 0.21
N HIS A 138 -4.35 10.49 0.50
CA HIS A 138 -4.69 11.83 1.01
C HIS A 138 -5.42 12.72 -0.02
N GLU A 139 -5.37 12.42 -1.32
CA GLU A 139 -6.14 13.15 -2.34
C GLU A 139 -7.65 12.93 -2.20
N ARG A 140 -8.08 11.88 -1.49
CA ARG A 140 -9.45 11.64 -1.04
C ARG A 140 -10.51 11.82 -2.12
N SER A 141 -10.26 11.25 -3.29
CA SER A 141 -11.29 11.14 -4.31
C SER A 141 -12.40 10.17 -3.86
N LEU A 142 -13.60 10.33 -4.41
CA LEU A 142 -14.69 9.39 -4.18
C LEU A 142 -14.29 7.93 -4.49
N ASN A 143 -13.47 7.74 -5.52
CA ASN A 143 -12.96 6.42 -5.89
C ASN A 143 -12.05 5.83 -4.82
N ILE A 144 -11.13 6.63 -4.25
CA ILE A 144 -10.23 6.22 -3.17
C ILE A 144 -11.04 5.83 -1.93
N ASP A 145 -11.97 6.69 -1.51
CA ASP A 145 -12.81 6.42 -0.33
C ASP A 145 -13.64 5.14 -0.50
N PHE A 146 -14.20 4.91 -1.69
CA PHE A 146 -14.92 3.68 -1.99
C PHE A 146 -13.99 2.46 -1.97
N LEU A 147 -12.82 2.54 -2.61
CA LEU A 147 -11.86 1.44 -2.66
C LEU A 147 -11.35 1.07 -1.26
N LEU A 148 -11.04 2.04 -0.41
CA LEU A 148 -10.61 1.78 0.97
C LEU A 148 -11.71 1.06 1.76
N GLY A 149 -12.96 1.52 1.66
CA GLY A 149 -14.12 0.87 2.29
C GLY A 149 -14.36 -0.54 1.76
N TYR A 150 -14.20 -0.75 0.46
CA TYR A 150 -14.32 -2.06 -0.15
C TYR A 150 -13.21 -3.03 0.29
N LEU A 151 -11.96 -2.59 0.24
CA LEU A 151 -10.81 -3.38 0.64
C LEU A 151 -10.87 -3.77 2.11
N ALA A 152 -11.29 -2.88 3.00
CA ALA A 152 -11.47 -3.22 4.42
C ALA A 152 -12.43 -4.41 4.64
N ARG A 153 -13.48 -4.53 3.81
CA ARG A 153 -14.42 -5.67 3.84
C ARG A 153 -13.89 -6.91 3.13
N LEU A 154 -13.00 -6.75 2.15
CA LEU A 154 -12.42 -7.84 1.37
C LEU A 154 -11.30 -8.56 2.13
N LEU A 155 -10.43 -7.83 2.82
CA LEU A 155 -9.22 -8.35 3.45
C LEU A 155 -9.46 -9.52 4.40
N PRO A 156 -10.47 -9.56 5.29
CA PRO A 156 -10.76 -10.73 6.12
C PRO A 156 -11.07 -11.99 5.32
N ARG A 157 -11.61 -11.82 4.08
CA ARG A 157 -11.92 -12.92 3.16
C ARG A 157 -10.75 -13.32 2.26
N ARG A 158 -9.70 -12.53 2.24
CA ARG A 158 -8.48 -12.69 1.46
C ARG A 158 -7.24 -12.49 2.34
N PRO A 159 -6.96 -13.41 3.28
CA PRO A 159 -5.81 -13.28 4.19
C PRO A 159 -4.46 -13.31 3.47
N ASP A 160 -4.42 -13.80 2.22
CA ASP A 160 -3.25 -13.81 1.33
C ASP A 160 -2.97 -12.43 0.70
N LEU A 161 -4.00 -11.57 0.58
CA LEU A 161 -3.90 -10.27 -0.06
C LEU A 161 -3.24 -9.25 0.89
N LYS A 162 -2.20 -8.58 0.43
CA LYS A 162 -1.56 -7.46 1.12
C LYS A 162 -2.09 -6.13 0.59
N LEU A 163 -2.25 -5.17 1.48
CA LEU A 163 -2.62 -3.80 1.15
C LEU A 163 -1.57 -2.83 1.67
N VAL A 164 -1.01 -2.03 0.78
CA VAL A 164 -0.12 -0.93 1.12
C VAL A 164 -0.80 0.37 0.74
N ILE A 165 -0.89 1.29 1.67
CA ILE A 165 -1.51 2.61 1.45
C ILE A 165 -0.43 3.66 1.62
N THR A 166 -0.28 4.53 0.63
CA THR A 166 0.60 5.70 0.79
C THR A 166 -0.21 6.95 1.04
N SER A 167 0.29 7.81 1.86
CA SER A 167 -0.35 9.09 2.18
C SER A 167 0.68 10.15 2.53
N ALA A 168 0.35 11.42 2.31
CA ALA A 168 1.00 12.50 3.05
C ALA A 168 0.61 12.42 4.53
N THR A 169 1.42 13.00 5.41
CA THR A 169 1.36 12.80 6.87
C THR A 169 0.05 13.20 7.56
N ILE A 170 -0.81 13.98 6.89
CA ILE A 170 -1.98 14.62 7.52
C ILE A 170 -3.17 13.66 7.74
N ASP A 171 -3.33 12.61 6.93
CA ASP A 171 -4.53 11.74 6.93
C ASP A 171 -4.30 10.32 7.46
N VAL A 172 -3.13 10.07 8.02
CA VAL A 172 -2.67 8.71 8.39
C VAL A 172 -3.56 8.08 9.47
N ASP A 173 -3.90 8.84 10.51
CA ASP A 173 -4.68 8.33 11.66
C ASP A 173 -6.08 7.91 11.25
N ARG A 174 -6.69 8.67 10.36
CA ARG A 174 -8.03 8.36 9.85
C ARG A 174 -8.03 7.09 9.01
N ILE A 175 -7.01 6.90 8.18
CA ILE A 175 -6.87 5.68 7.36
C ILE A 175 -6.61 4.48 8.27
N ALA A 176 -5.71 4.61 9.25
CA ALA A 176 -5.40 3.56 10.21
C ALA A 176 -6.66 3.14 11.00
N LYS A 177 -7.43 4.11 11.50
CA LYS A 177 -8.68 3.85 12.21
C LYS A 177 -9.71 3.11 11.35
N HIS A 178 -9.80 3.44 10.07
CA HIS A 178 -10.72 2.77 9.14
C HIS A 178 -10.46 1.26 9.04
N PHE A 179 -9.19 0.84 9.02
CA PHE A 179 -8.83 -0.58 8.91
C PHE A 179 -8.82 -1.31 10.25
N SER A 180 -8.53 -0.64 11.37
CA SER A 180 -8.55 -1.25 12.71
C SER A 180 -9.96 -1.65 13.15
N GLY A 181 -10.98 -0.85 12.83
CA GLY A 181 -12.38 -1.12 13.21
C GLY A 181 -13.02 -2.33 12.51
N HIS A 182 -12.45 -2.83 11.42
CA HIS A 182 -13.04 -3.95 10.66
C HIS A 182 -12.55 -5.33 11.14
N SER A 183 -11.53 -5.39 11.98
CA SER A 183 -11.01 -6.64 12.55
C SER A 183 -11.87 -7.19 13.69
N GLN A 184 -12.80 -6.43 14.24
CA GLN A 184 -13.58 -6.80 15.44
C GLN A 184 -14.94 -7.46 15.18
N HIS A 185 -15.36 -7.71 13.94
CA HIS A 185 -16.75 -8.11 13.65
C HIS A 185 -16.95 -9.61 13.34
N GLN A 186 -16.03 -10.52 13.66
CA GLN A 186 -16.21 -11.95 13.34
C GLN A 186 -16.26 -12.94 14.51
N ASP A 187 -16.13 -12.54 15.78
CA ASP A 187 -16.33 -13.51 16.87
C ASP A 187 -17.24 -12.94 17.97
N GLY A 188 -18.52 -13.33 17.88
CA GLY A 188 -19.47 -13.16 18.96
C GLY A 188 -19.14 -14.09 20.13
N HIS A 189 -18.14 -13.75 20.94
CA HIS A 189 -18.01 -14.26 22.31
C HIS A 189 -17.52 -13.14 23.22
N SER A 190 -18.43 -12.71 24.06
CA SER A 190 -18.18 -11.83 25.20
C SER A 190 -17.26 -12.49 26.21
N GLY A 191 -16.19 -11.83 26.57
CA GLY A 191 -15.45 -12.16 27.79
C GLY A 191 -13.93 -12.01 27.67
N GLY A 192 -13.40 -10.96 28.26
CA GLY A 192 -11.97 -10.82 28.54
C GLY A 192 -11.38 -9.53 27.99
N ASP A 193 -11.25 -8.58 28.88
CA ASP A 193 -10.44 -7.38 28.80
C ASP A 193 -8.98 -7.78 28.47
N ASP A 194 -8.53 -7.50 27.26
CA ASP A 194 -7.15 -7.24 26.90
C ASP A 194 -7.15 -6.65 25.49
N GLY A 195 -7.09 -5.32 25.42
CA GLY A 195 -7.23 -4.53 24.19
C GLY A 195 -5.99 -4.57 23.30
N ASP A 196 -5.75 -5.69 22.62
CA ASP A 196 -4.84 -5.72 21.47
C ASP A 196 -5.66 -5.78 20.15
N GLY A 197 -6.41 -4.71 19.92
CA GLY A 197 -7.01 -4.48 18.61
C GLY A 197 -5.89 -4.40 17.58
N ALA A 198 -5.93 -5.24 16.54
CA ALA A 198 -4.93 -5.31 15.48
C ALA A 198 -4.64 -3.91 14.92
N GLN A 199 -3.55 -3.32 15.41
CA GLN A 199 -3.11 -1.98 15.02
C GLN A 199 -2.49 -2.04 13.62
N VAL A 200 -2.86 -1.10 12.76
CA VAL A 200 -2.26 -0.96 11.44
C VAL A 200 -0.92 -0.22 11.55
N PRO A 201 0.21 -0.85 11.17
CA PRO A 201 1.50 -0.20 11.25
C PRO A 201 1.58 0.99 10.28
N VAL A 202 2.14 2.07 10.77
CA VAL A 202 2.44 3.28 9.99
C VAL A 202 3.94 3.46 9.96
N VAL A 203 4.54 3.38 8.78
CA VAL A 203 5.95 3.68 8.55
C VAL A 203 6.07 5.10 8.04
N GLU A 204 6.69 5.98 8.81
CA GLU A 204 6.92 7.37 8.41
C GLU A 204 8.26 7.49 7.67
N VAL A 205 8.18 8.01 6.44
CA VAL A 205 9.34 8.27 5.59
C VAL A 205 9.61 9.78 5.57
N SER A 206 10.68 10.21 6.19
CA SER A 206 11.08 11.63 6.23
C SER A 206 12.36 11.88 5.45
N GLY A 207 12.45 13.05 4.78
CA GLY A 207 13.67 13.51 4.11
C GLY A 207 14.81 13.96 5.04
N ARG A 208 14.64 13.79 6.36
CA ARG A 208 15.67 14.07 7.36
C ARG A 208 16.32 12.76 7.78
N THR A 209 17.62 12.77 7.96
CA THR A 209 18.48 11.64 8.38
C THR A 209 18.27 11.23 9.85
N TYR A 210 17.03 11.12 10.30
CA TYR A 210 16.71 10.60 11.62
C TYR A 210 16.15 9.17 11.49
N PRO A 211 16.34 8.30 12.49
CA PRO A 211 15.82 6.96 12.46
C PRO A 211 14.30 6.97 12.25
N VAL A 212 13.85 6.10 11.37
CA VAL A 212 12.43 5.92 11.07
C VAL A 212 11.80 5.23 12.28
N GLU A 213 10.77 5.83 12.85
CA GLU A 213 10.04 5.30 13.99
C GLU A 213 8.71 4.67 13.52
N VAL A 214 8.49 3.40 13.82
CA VAL A 214 7.18 2.77 13.64
C VAL A 214 6.31 3.17 14.82
N ARG A 215 5.31 3.97 14.58
CA ARG A 215 4.34 4.34 15.60
C ARG A 215 3.07 3.51 15.43
N TYR A 216 2.79 2.69 16.42
CA TYR A 216 1.48 2.07 16.59
C TYR A 216 0.61 3.09 17.32
N ARG A 217 -0.42 3.61 16.64
CA ARG A 217 -1.34 4.54 17.29
C ARG A 217 -2.56 3.79 17.80
N PRO A 218 -2.87 3.84 19.10
CA PRO A 218 -4.09 3.28 19.65
C PRO A 218 -5.31 4.01 19.04
N VAL A 219 -6.37 3.27 18.84
CA VAL A 219 -7.67 3.84 18.44
C VAL A 219 -8.22 4.61 19.64
N ILE A 220 -8.10 5.92 19.64
CA ILE A 220 -8.74 6.77 20.63
C ILE A 220 -10.23 6.85 20.24
N ASP A 221 -11.11 6.41 21.12
CA ASP A 221 -12.55 6.59 20.97
C ASP A 221 -12.86 8.08 21.12
N PRO A 222 -13.43 8.75 20.12
CA PRO A 222 -13.76 10.17 20.21
C PRO A 222 -14.87 10.47 21.23
N ASP A 223 -15.59 9.45 21.71
CA ASP A 223 -16.64 9.57 22.73
C ASP A 223 -16.14 9.20 24.14
N ASP A 224 -14.84 8.90 24.32
CA ASP A 224 -14.27 8.67 25.64
C ASP A 224 -13.86 9.99 26.29
N PRO A 225 -14.57 10.46 27.34
CA PRO A 225 -14.27 11.74 27.99
C PRO A 225 -12.98 11.75 28.81
N GLU A 226 -12.28 10.60 28.96
CA GLU A 226 -11.00 10.49 29.68
C GLU A 226 -9.76 10.45 28.76
N ALA A 227 -9.94 10.49 27.43
CA ALA A 227 -8.83 10.56 26.49
C ALA A 227 -8.21 11.96 26.46
N ASP A 228 -7.36 12.26 27.41
CA ASP A 228 -6.55 13.49 27.45
C ASP A 228 -5.28 13.28 26.60
N PRO A 229 -5.11 14.01 25.47
CA PRO A 229 -3.95 13.85 24.59
C PRO A 229 -2.61 14.35 25.17
N ASP A 230 -2.61 14.98 26.36
CA ASP A 230 -1.42 15.61 26.95
C ASP A 230 -0.82 14.87 28.18
N ARG A 231 -1.25 13.63 28.47
CA ARG A 231 -0.77 12.91 29.66
C ARG A 231 0.60 12.24 29.55
N ASP A 232 1.24 12.20 28.39
CA ASP A 232 2.53 11.53 28.18
C ASP A 232 3.70 12.49 27.89
N GLN A 233 3.73 13.66 28.55
CA GLN A 233 4.92 14.51 28.58
C GLN A 233 5.39 14.72 30.03
N THR A 234 5.92 13.66 30.62
CA THR A 234 6.80 13.81 31.81
C THR A 234 7.85 12.72 31.81
#